data_5dcdc443d170ab1e9373ee4afdd6eb98
#
_entry.id   5dcdc443d170ab1e9373ee4afdd6eb98
#
_cell.length_a   1.000
_cell.length_b   1.000
_cell.length_c   1.000
_cell.angle_alpha   90.00
_cell.angle_beta   90.00
_cell.angle_gamma   90.00
#
_symmetry.space_group_name_H-M   'P 1'
#
loop_
_entity.id
_entity.type
_entity.pdbx_description
1 polymer ?
#
loop_
_entity_poly.entity_id
_entity_poly.type
_entity_poly.pdbx_seq_one_letter_code
_entity_poly.pdbx_strand_id
1 'polypeptide(L)'
;MIKPLTSLRMFFALFVFLSHLAFLKNDTHYVNIFNSIFDEGFLGVSFFFILSGFILSYNYKEKFFRGNFSKKEFYISRLARVYPVHLATTAIVLLLTFSQSGQGWEYLIQHIFLIQSFFLEENIHFSLNSPSWSISDELFFYLLFPFAFLISEKIRSYIFIFYLIAILVLNMQLDKNQNHYWLYISPWVRFSDFLLGIILFDLYEKIKVNYSKVKIPTFVFESGAILLFVLFFVFHSKIDISYRYSIYYWLPMATIILVFALSHVVNEKSIITKFLSNKYMVLAGEISFCFYLLHVLEIQVLNYIKKMFLFDIDLMLFSLIIFIVTLIASFIMYKYIEKPLNKKMKKFLLEPSFKSKNYELNK
;
A
#
# COMPACT_ATOMS: atom_id res chain seq x y z
N MET A 1 5.40 13.73 9.89
CA MET A 1 4.77 12.38 9.79
C MET A 1 3.43 12.42 10.51
N ILE A 2 2.36 12.01 9.86
CA ILE A 2 1.01 11.94 10.46
C ILE A 2 0.88 10.57 11.13
N LYS A 3 1.13 10.52 12.45
CA LYS A 3 1.20 9.27 13.22
C LYS A 3 -0.01 8.34 13.05
N PRO A 4 -1.28 8.82 13.16
CA PRO A 4 -2.44 7.96 12.98
C PRO A 4 -2.49 7.27 11.62
N LEU A 5 -2.18 8.00 10.53
CA LEU A 5 -2.15 7.43 9.18
C LEU A 5 -1.03 6.39 9.01
N THR A 6 0.09 6.57 9.71
CA THR A 6 1.16 5.56 9.72
C THR A 6 0.66 4.28 10.37
N SER A 7 -0.01 4.37 11.51
CA SER A 7 -0.53 3.20 12.24
C SER A 7 -1.64 2.47 11.48
N LEU A 8 -2.53 3.19 10.80
CA LEU A 8 -3.59 2.60 9.97
C LEU A 8 -3.06 1.67 8.88
N ARG A 9 -1.83 1.89 8.39
CA ARG A 9 -1.20 1.01 7.40
C ARG A 9 -1.11 -0.45 7.86
N MET A 10 -0.86 -0.71 9.15
CA MET A 10 -0.83 -2.09 9.65
C MET A 10 -2.21 -2.72 9.64
N PHE A 11 -3.27 -1.99 9.97
CA PHE A 11 -4.63 -2.52 9.91
C PHE A 11 -5.02 -2.93 8.48
N PHE A 12 -4.71 -2.09 7.48
CA PHE A 12 -4.99 -2.42 6.08
C PHE A 12 -4.06 -3.51 5.54
N ALA A 13 -2.82 -3.61 6.00
CA ALA A 13 -1.94 -4.74 5.69
C ALA A 13 -2.47 -6.06 6.30
N LEU A 14 -3.09 -6.00 7.48
CA LEU A 14 -3.76 -7.14 8.09
C LEU A 14 -4.97 -7.60 7.27
N PHE A 15 -5.79 -6.68 6.74
CA PHE A 15 -6.87 -7.06 5.82
C PHE A 15 -6.33 -7.83 4.62
N VAL A 16 -5.25 -7.36 3.98
CA VAL A 16 -4.63 -8.07 2.85
C VAL A 16 -4.08 -9.43 3.27
N PHE A 17 -3.43 -9.53 4.44
CA PHE A 17 -2.96 -10.81 4.97
C PHE A 17 -4.11 -11.81 5.13
N LEU A 18 -5.24 -11.38 5.72
CA LEU A 18 -6.40 -12.24 5.95
C LEU A 18 -6.98 -12.79 4.65
N SER A 19 -7.01 -12.01 3.57
CA SER A 19 -7.51 -12.48 2.27
C SER A 19 -6.61 -13.54 1.62
N HIS A 20 -5.35 -13.64 2.01
CA HIS A 20 -4.42 -14.65 1.52
C HIS A 20 -4.44 -15.97 2.32
N LEU A 21 -5.24 -16.08 3.38
CA LEU A 21 -5.46 -17.32 4.14
C LEU A 21 -6.45 -18.27 3.44
N ALA A 22 -6.31 -18.43 2.12
CA ALA A 22 -7.26 -19.16 1.28
C ALA A 22 -7.45 -20.65 1.68
N PHE A 23 -6.53 -21.24 2.44
CA PHE A 23 -6.68 -22.58 2.97
C PHE A 23 -7.89 -22.72 3.91
N LEU A 24 -8.37 -21.62 4.51
CA LEU A 24 -9.59 -21.59 5.32
C LEU A 24 -10.88 -21.84 4.50
N LYS A 25 -10.85 -21.62 3.18
CA LYS A 25 -11.99 -21.92 2.28
C LYS A 25 -12.32 -23.41 2.22
N ASN A 26 -11.35 -24.27 2.49
CA ASN A 26 -11.51 -25.72 2.40
C ASN A 26 -12.05 -26.36 3.70
N ASP A 27 -12.30 -25.56 4.74
CA ASP A 27 -12.78 -26.02 6.02
C ASP A 27 -14.24 -25.57 6.27
N THR A 28 -15.11 -26.51 6.63
CA THR A 28 -16.53 -26.26 6.84
C THR A 28 -16.84 -25.28 7.98
N HIS A 29 -15.96 -25.20 8.99
CA HIS A 29 -16.12 -24.28 10.12
C HIS A 29 -15.73 -22.85 9.76
N TYR A 30 -14.69 -22.69 8.90
CA TYR A 30 -14.09 -21.37 8.63
C TYR A 30 -14.49 -20.74 7.28
N VAL A 31 -15.05 -21.52 6.35
CA VAL A 31 -15.42 -21.03 5.00
C VAL A 31 -16.38 -19.82 5.05
N ASN A 32 -17.33 -19.80 5.96
CA ASN A 32 -18.28 -18.70 6.07
C ASN A 32 -17.62 -17.39 6.53
N ILE A 33 -16.76 -17.46 7.56
CA ILE A 33 -16.03 -16.29 8.04
C ILE A 33 -15.04 -15.80 6.99
N PHE A 34 -14.38 -16.75 6.29
CA PHE A 34 -13.46 -16.39 5.22
C PHE A 34 -14.20 -15.62 4.12
N ASN A 35 -15.26 -16.18 3.55
CA ASN A 35 -15.99 -15.57 2.44
C ASN A 35 -16.69 -14.26 2.81
N SER A 36 -17.11 -14.09 4.08
CA SER A 36 -17.83 -12.89 4.53
C SER A 36 -16.92 -11.76 5.00
N ILE A 37 -15.69 -12.06 5.41
CA ILE A 37 -14.81 -11.09 6.06
C ILE A 37 -13.42 -11.08 5.42
N PHE A 38 -12.76 -12.23 5.34
CA PHE A 38 -11.34 -12.28 4.97
C PHE A 38 -11.12 -12.08 3.47
N ASP A 39 -11.98 -12.66 2.64
CA ASP A 39 -11.88 -12.57 1.18
C ASP A 39 -11.93 -11.12 0.66
N GLU A 40 -12.56 -10.21 1.41
CA GLU A 40 -12.65 -8.78 1.09
C GLU A 40 -11.36 -7.99 1.39
N GLY A 41 -10.35 -8.64 1.98
CA GLY A 41 -9.13 -7.96 2.42
C GLY A 41 -8.30 -7.31 1.31
N PHE A 42 -8.54 -7.64 0.04
CA PHE A 42 -7.93 -6.99 -1.13
C PHE A 42 -8.16 -5.47 -1.15
N LEU A 43 -9.22 -4.97 -0.49
CA LEU A 43 -9.51 -3.54 -0.33
C LEU A 43 -8.32 -2.74 0.26
N GLY A 44 -7.46 -3.40 1.05
CA GLY A 44 -6.31 -2.75 1.67
C GLY A 44 -5.34 -2.13 0.66
N VAL A 45 -5.26 -2.66 -0.57
CA VAL A 45 -4.38 -2.12 -1.62
C VAL A 45 -4.86 -0.73 -2.07
N SER A 46 -6.18 -0.53 -2.25
CA SER A 46 -6.74 0.80 -2.56
C SER A 46 -6.41 1.83 -1.49
N PHE A 47 -6.49 1.44 -0.21
CA PHE A 47 -6.10 2.32 0.89
C PHE A 47 -4.63 2.76 0.78
N PHE A 48 -3.71 1.82 0.47
CA PHE A 48 -2.29 2.17 0.33
C PHE A 48 -2.04 3.14 -0.84
N PHE A 49 -2.72 2.95 -1.96
CA PHE A 49 -2.56 3.83 -3.12
C PHE A 49 -3.11 5.24 -2.86
N ILE A 50 -4.31 5.37 -2.28
CA ILE A 50 -4.89 6.66 -1.89
C ILE A 50 -3.99 7.34 -0.85
N LEU A 51 -3.57 6.60 0.17
CA LEU A 51 -2.67 7.12 1.21
C LEU A 51 -1.33 7.57 0.64
N SER A 52 -0.77 6.84 -0.34
CA SER A 52 0.51 7.20 -0.98
C SER A 52 0.40 8.54 -1.70
N GLY A 53 -0.66 8.78 -2.49
CA GLY A 53 -0.92 10.06 -3.13
C GLY A 53 -1.06 11.22 -2.13
N PHE A 54 -1.82 11.01 -1.06
CA PHE A 54 -1.99 11.98 0.01
C PHE A 54 -0.67 12.31 0.74
N ILE A 55 0.06 11.31 1.18
CA ILE A 55 1.30 11.49 1.96
C ILE A 55 2.42 12.09 1.12
N LEU A 56 2.53 11.75 -0.17
CA LEU A 56 3.50 12.40 -1.04
C LEU A 56 3.17 13.88 -1.22
N SER A 57 1.92 14.22 -1.47
CA SER A 57 1.47 15.61 -1.56
C SER A 57 1.77 16.38 -0.28
N TYR A 58 1.45 15.80 0.87
CA TYR A 58 1.72 16.37 2.19
C TYR A 58 3.22 16.64 2.44
N ASN A 59 4.08 15.68 2.08
CA ASN A 59 5.53 15.79 2.36
C ASN A 59 6.28 16.70 1.37
N TYR A 60 5.78 16.83 0.14
CA TYR A 60 6.51 17.55 -0.92
C TYR A 60 5.92 18.91 -1.26
N LYS A 61 4.72 19.26 -0.76
CA LYS A 61 4.08 20.57 -1.02
C LYS A 61 5.04 21.73 -0.82
N GLU A 62 5.65 21.85 0.37
CA GLU A 62 6.54 22.95 0.70
C GLU A 62 7.76 23.04 -0.22
N LYS A 63 8.31 21.88 -0.65
CA LYS A 63 9.44 21.84 -1.58
C LYS A 63 9.06 22.36 -2.96
N PHE A 64 7.85 22.03 -3.44
CA PHE A 64 7.33 22.54 -4.71
C PHE A 64 7.09 24.05 -4.66
N PHE A 65 6.40 24.53 -3.64
CA PHE A 65 6.05 25.97 -3.53
C PHE A 65 7.28 26.87 -3.32
N ARG A 66 8.30 26.39 -2.62
CA ARG A 66 9.54 27.15 -2.40
C ARG A 66 10.54 27.01 -3.56
N GLY A 67 10.21 26.30 -4.61
CA GLY A 67 11.13 26.06 -5.73
C GLY A 67 12.31 25.14 -5.42
N ASN A 68 12.30 24.46 -4.25
CA ASN A 68 13.39 23.59 -3.78
C ASN A 68 13.13 22.11 -4.09
N PHE A 69 12.23 21.80 -5.02
CA PHE A 69 11.94 20.42 -5.40
C PHE A 69 13.01 19.89 -6.35
N SER A 70 13.75 18.89 -5.92
CA SER A 70 14.70 18.16 -6.75
C SER A 70 14.07 16.83 -7.21
N LYS A 71 13.86 16.69 -8.53
CA LYS A 71 13.40 15.42 -9.12
C LYS A 71 14.34 14.27 -8.78
N LYS A 72 15.67 14.50 -8.85
CA LYS A 72 16.70 13.50 -8.52
C LYS A 72 16.53 13.02 -7.06
N GLU A 73 16.46 13.95 -6.10
CA GLU A 73 16.27 13.62 -4.69
C GLU A 73 14.96 12.85 -4.47
N PHE A 74 13.89 13.28 -5.11
CA PHE A 74 12.59 12.62 -5.03
C PHE A 74 12.67 11.15 -5.50
N TYR A 75 13.11 10.91 -6.74
CA TYR A 75 13.16 9.55 -7.29
C TYR A 75 14.10 8.64 -6.51
N ILE A 76 15.29 9.11 -6.15
CA ILE A 76 16.23 8.34 -5.32
C ILE A 76 15.61 7.99 -3.97
N SER A 77 14.89 8.93 -3.35
CA SER A 77 14.22 8.67 -2.07
C SER A 77 13.12 7.62 -2.17
N ARG A 78 12.42 7.55 -3.32
CA ARG A 78 11.38 6.52 -3.56
C ARG A 78 12.00 5.16 -3.86
N LEU A 79 12.99 5.11 -4.74
CA LEU A 79 13.72 3.89 -5.03
C LEU A 79 14.37 3.30 -3.76
N ALA A 80 15.03 4.13 -2.97
CA ALA A 80 15.64 3.70 -1.70
C ALA A 80 14.60 3.22 -0.68
N ARG A 81 13.34 3.62 -0.78
CA ARG A 81 12.23 3.16 0.07
C ARG A 81 11.75 1.76 -0.32
N VAL A 82 11.68 1.47 -1.61
CA VAL A 82 10.99 0.30 -2.16
C VAL A 82 11.97 -0.84 -2.45
N TYR A 83 13.05 -0.58 -3.19
CA TYR A 83 13.92 -1.60 -3.75
C TYR A 83 14.60 -2.52 -2.72
N PRO A 84 15.09 -2.05 -1.55
CA PRO A 84 15.78 -2.94 -0.63
C PRO A 84 14.95 -4.14 -0.18
N VAL A 85 13.70 -3.92 0.20
CA VAL A 85 12.81 -4.99 0.66
C VAL A 85 12.31 -5.82 -0.52
N HIS A 86 11.95 -5.16 -1.63
CA HIS A 86 11.51 -5.85 -2.85
C HIS A 86 12.57 -6.85 -3.35
N LEU A 87 13.81 -6.40 -3.55
CA LEU A 87 14.87 -7.28 -4.03
C LEU A 87 15.22 -8.39 -3.03
N ALA A 88 15.19 -8.08 -1.72
CA ALA A 88 15.44 -9.10 -0.69
C ALA A 88 14.36 -10.19 -0.72
N THR A 89 13.07 -9.83 -0.79
CA THR A 89 11.98 -10.81 -0.86
C THR A 89 11.98 -11.57 -2.18
N THR A 90 12.25 -10.91 -3.31
CA THR A 90 12.41 -11.57 -4.61
C THR A 90 13.55 -12.59 -4.59
N ALA A 91 14.70 -12.24 -4.01
CA ALA A 91 15.82 -13.16 -3.88
C ALA A 91 15.48 -14.37 -3.00
N ILE A 92 14.76 -14.18 -1.89
CA ILE A 92 14.30 -15.29 -1.04
C ILE A 92 13.38 -16.22 -1.82
N VAL A 93 12.40 -15.67 -2.54
CA VAL A 93 11.48 -16.48 -3.36
C VAL A 93 12.24 -17.25 -4.43
N LEU A 94 13.16 -16.61 -5.15
CA LEU A 94 13.98 -17.28 -6.16
C LEU A 94 14.78 -18.45 -5.58
N LEU A 95 15.40 -18.27 -4.43
CA LEU A 95 16.16 -19.35 -3.78
C LEU A 95 15.27 -20.53 -3.39
N LEU A 96 14.07 -20.26 -2.88
CA LEU A 96 13.11 -21.31 -2.51
C LEU A 96 12.51 -22.01 -3.73
N THR A 97 12.15 -21.26 -4.78
CA THR A 97 11.56 -21.81 -6.01
C THR A 97 12.60 -22.59 -6.80
N PHE A 98 13.82 -22.10 -6.92
CA PHE A 98 14.91 -22.78 -7.61
C PHE A 98 15.22 -24.16 -7.00
N SER A 99 15.18 -24.25 -5.67
CA SER A 99 15.39 -25.52 -4.97
C SER A 99 14.29 -26.55 -5.24
N GLN A 100 13.09 -26.12 -5.66
CA GLN A 100 11.93 -26.99 -5.86
C GLN A 100 11.67 -27.35 -7.34
N SER A 101 11.79 -26.40 -8.26
CA SER A 101 11.35 -26.56 -9.65
C SER A 101 12.34 -26.07 -10.71
N GLY A 102 13.38 -25.33 -10.33
CA GLY A 102 14.30 -24.68 -11.26
C GLY A 102 13.71 -23.54 -12.09
N GLN A 103 12.47 -23.14 -11.79
CA GLN A 103 11.71 -22.11 -12.53
C GLN A 103 11.77 -20.74 -11.85
N GLY A 104 11.34 -19.70 -12.55
CA GLY A 104 11.16 -18.35 -12.02
C GLY A 104 12.16 -17.30 -12.55
N TRP A 105 13.25 -17.73 -13.19
CA TRP A 105 14.24 -16.83 -13.77
C TRP A 105 13.71 -16.04 -14.97
N GLU A 106 12.75 -16.58 -15.71
CA GLU A 106 12.12 -15.99 -16.87
C GLU A 106 11.41 -14.66 -16.55
N TYR A 107 10.98 -14.46 -15.31
CA TYR A 107 10.26 -13.24 -14.85
C TYR A 107 11.15 -12.25 -14.09
N LEU A 108 12.43 -12.56 -13.91
CA LEU A 108 13.33 -11.75 -13.08
C LEU A 108 13.49 -10.33 -13.61
N ILE A 109 13.53 -10.16 -14.95
CA ILE A 109 13.67 -8.83 -15.57
C ILE A 109 12.48 -7.94 -15.21
N GLN A 110 11.25 -8.46 -15.32
CA GLN A 110 10.04 -7.72 -14.97
C GLN A 110 10.05 -7.27 -13.51
N HIS A 111 10.53 -8.14 -12.61
CA HIS A 111 10.64 -7.83 -11.18
C HIS A 111 11.78 -6.85 -10.87
N ILE A 112 12.93 -6.98 -11.50
CA ILE A 112 14.04 -6.01 -11.29
C ILE A 112 13.59 -4.60 -11.67
N PHE A 113 12.85 -4.46 -12.79
CA PHE A 113 12.37 -3.16 -13.25
C PHE A 113 11.02 -2.76 -12.66
N LEU A 114 10.36 -3.62 -11.88
CA LEU A 114 9.02 -3.40 -11.31
C LEU A 114 8.00 -3.01 -12.39
N ILE A 115 7.91 -3.82 -13.46
CA ILE A 115 6.99 -3.64 -14.57
C ILE A 115 6.01 -4.80 -14.74
N GLN A 116 6.01 -5.79 -13.84
CA GLN A 116 5.19 -7.00 -13.95
C GLN A 116 3.69 -6.71 -13.95
N SER A 117 3.21 -5.66 -13.30
CA SER A 117 1.78 -5.27 -13.31
C SER A 117 1.26 -4.73 -14.64
N PHE A 118 2.16 -4.42 -15.59
CA PHE A 118 1.77 -3.96 -16.93
C PHE A 118 1.40 -5.12 -17.87
N PHE A 119 1.64 -6.36 -17.48
CA PHE A 119 1.35 -7.54 -18.27
C PHE A 119 0.00 -8.13 -17.88
N LEU A 120 -0.80 -8.48 -18.88
CA LEU A 120 -2.14 -9.03 -18.70
C LEU A 120 -2.11 -10.46 -18.14
N GLU A 121 -1.05 -11.18 -18.44
CA GLU A 121 -0.87 -12.58 -18.09
C GLU A 121 -0.66 -12.74 -16.58
N GLU A 122 -1.52 -13.55 -15.97
CA GLU A 122 -1.53 -13.81 -14.53
C GLU A 122 -0.21 -14.41 -14.03
N ASN A 123 0.40 -15.28 -14.83
CA ASN A 123 1.69 -15.90 -14.54
C ASN A 123 2.86 -14.90 -14.57
N ILE A 124 2.69 -13.69 -15.14
CA ILE A 124 3.70 -12.64 -15.11
C ILE A 124 3.46 -11.70 -13.92
N HIS A 125 2.26 -11.14 -13.79
CA HIS A 125 2.04 -10.14 -12.73
C HIS A 125 2.03 -10.72 -11.32
N PHE A 126 1.73 -12.02 -11.14
CA PHE A 126 1.83 -12.71 -9.85
C PHE A 126 3.07 -13.60 -9.71
N SER A 127 4.01 -13.55 -10.67
CA SER A 127 5.25 -14.31 -10.57
C SER A 127 6.09 -13.95 -9.34
N LEU A 128 7.00 -14.82 -8.97
CA LEU A 128 7.92 -14.65 -7.86
C LEU A 128 7.20 -14.22 -6.55
N ASN A 129 7.43 -12.99 -6.09
CA ASN A 129 6.73 -12.47 -4.93
C ASN A 129 5.39 -11.84 -5.35
N SER A 130 4.32 -12.61 -5.33
CA SER A 130 3.00 -12.22 -5.81
C SER A 130 2.53 -10.82 -5.35
N PRO A 131 2.60 -10.41 -4.06
CA PRO A 131 2.15 -9.07 -3.65
C PRO A 131 2.90 -7.90 -4.32
N SER A 132 4.05 -8.15 -4.92
CA SER A 132 4.89 -7.09 -5.50
C SER A 132 4.34 -6.45 -6.78
N TRP A 133 3.25 -6.99 -7.36
CA TRP A 133 2.55 -6.32 -8.45
C TRP A 133 2.12 -4.89 -8.07
N SER A 134 1.63 -4.73 -6.84
CA SER A 134 1.22 -3.41 -6.34
C SER A 134 2.39 -2.44 -6.13
N ILE A 135 3.60 -2.97 -5.92
CA ILE A 135 4.82 -2.16 -5.83
C ILE A 135 5.26 -1.68 -7.22
N SER A 136 4.99 -2.49 -8.26
CA SER A 136 5.14 -2.05 -9.66
C SER A 136 4.24 -0.86 -9.95
N ASP A 137 2.97 -0.91 -9.54
CA ASP A 137 2.03 0.21 -9.64
C ASP A 137 2.53 1.44 -8.87
N GLU A 138 2.98 1.23 -7.63
CA GLU A 138 3.48 2.32 -6.80
C GLU A 138 4.69 3.02 -7.44
N LEU A 139 5.60 2.27 -8.06
CA LEU A 139 6.71 2.87 -8.81
C LEU A 139 6.22 3.71 -9.99
N PHE A 140 5.24 3.22 -10.74
CA PHE A 140 4.62 3.99 -11.82
C PHE A 140 3.98 5.29 -11.31
N PHE A 141 3.29 5.24 -10.16
CA PHE A 141 2.71 6.43 -9.54
C PHE A 141 3.79 7.43 -9.11
N TYR A 142 4.92 6.95 -8.62
CA TYR A 142 6.05 7.82 -8.29
C TYR A 142 6.62 8.51 -9.53
N LEU A 143 6.70 7.83 -10.68
CA LEU A 143 7.14 8.45 -11.93
C LEU A 143 6.20 9.60 -12.35
N LEU A 144 4.89 9.41 -12.18
CA LEU A 144 3.88 10.40 -12.56
C LEU A 144 3.66 11.51 -11.52
N PHE A 145 3.98 11.28 -10.24
CA PHE A 145 3.66 12.20 -9.15
C PHE A 145 4.12 13.64 -9.36
N PRO A 146 5.39 13.94 -9.77
CA PRO A 146 5.81 15.32 -9.95
C PRO A 146 4.98 16.06 -11.01
N PHE A 147 4.53 15.38 -12.04
CA PHE A 147 3.69 15.95 -13.10
C PHE A 147 2.25 16.13 -12.61
N ALA A 148 1.67 15.08 -12.01
CA ALA A 148 0.31 15.13 -11.48
C ALA A 148 0.14 16.19 -10.37
N PHE A 149 1.18 16.43 -9.56
CA PHE A 149 1.13 17.43 -8.50
C PHE A 149 1.25 18.87 -9.03
N LEU A 150 2.00 19.10 -10.11
CA LEU A 150 2.22 20.42 -10.71
C LEU A 150 1.03 20.94 -11.51
N ILE A 151 0.19 20.08 -12.05
CA ILE A 151 -1.03 20.52 -12.75
C ILE A 151 -2.04 21.11 -11.75
N SER A 152 -2.88 22.05 -12.25
CA SER A 152 -3.85 22.72 -11.38
C SER A 152 -4.88 21.75 -10.78
N GLU A 153 -5.39 22.08 -9.58
CA GLU A 153 -6.44 21.28 -8.92
C GLU A 153 -7.65 21.04 -9.83
N LYS A 154 -8.04 22.04 -10.63
CA LYS A 154 -9.16 21.94 -11.56
C LYS A 154 -8.90 20.88 -12.64
N ILE A 155 -7.69 20.86 -13.22
CA ILE A 155 -7.32 19.86 -14.23
C ILE A 155 -7.25 18.47 -13.59
N ARG A 156 -6.67 18.34 -12.38
CA ARG A 156 -6.65 17.07 -11.64
C ARG A 156 -8.06 16.51 -11.42
N SER A 157 -9.01 17.39 -11.05
CA SER A 157 -10.40 17.00 -10.87
C SER A 157 -11.06 16.52 -12.17
N TYR A 158 -10.77 17.16 -13.30
CA TYR A 158 -11.28 16.70 -14.60
C TYR A 158 -10.66 15.35 -15.01
N ILE A 159 -9.36 15.16 -14.81
CA ILE A 159 -8.71 13.87 -15.06
C ILE A 159 -9.33 12.78 -14.18
N PHE A 160 -9.61 13.08 -12.92
CA PHE A 160 -10.24 12.12 -11.99
C PHE A 160 -11.68 11.76 -12.42
N ILE A 161 -12.47 12.75 -12.86
CA ILE A 161 -13.81 12.52 -13.41
C ILE A 161 -13.71 11.65 -14.67
N PHE A 162 -12.74 11.88 -15.54
CA PHE A 162 -12.48 11.04 -16.70
C PHE A 162 -12.18 9.59 -16.29
N TYR A 163 -11.32 9.38 -15.28
CA TYR A 163 -11.05 8.04 -14.73
C TYR A 163 -12.30 7.39 -14.17
N LEU A 164 -13.12 8.13 -13.43
CA LEU A 164 -14.38 7.61 -12.88
C LEU A 164 -15.31 7.13 -14.00
N ILE A 165 -15.50 7.94 -15.04
CA ILE A 165 -16.32 7.57 -16.20
C ILE A 165 -15.72 6.35 -16.91
N ALA A 166 -14.41 6.35 -17.17
CA ALA A 166 -13.72 5.24 -17.82
C ALA A 166 -13.87 3.92 -17.04
N ILE A 167 -13.73 3.94 -15.71
CA ILE A 167 -13.93 2.76 -14.85
C ILE A 167 -15.39 2.28 -14.93
N LEU A 168 -16.36 3.18 -14.91
CA LEU A 168 -17.79 2.81 -15.06
C LEU A 168 -18.04 2.15 -16.41
N VAL A 169 -17.47 2.69 -17.50
CA VAL A 169 -17.60 2.11 -18.84
C VAL A 169 -16.91 0.74 -18.90
N LEU A 170 -15.69 0.62 -18.34
CA LEU A 170 -14.98 -0.66 -18.28
C LEU A 170 -15.81 -1.73 -17.52
N ASN A 171 -16.41 -1.36 -16.38
CA ASN A 171 -17.28 -2.27 -15.63
C ASN A 171 -18.48 -2.78 -16.45
N MET A 172 -18.96 -1.98 -17.40
CA MET A 172 -20.09 -2.37 -18.28
C MET A 172 -19.66 -3.21 -19.49
N GLN A 173 -18.43 -3.11 -19.94
CA GLN A 173 -17.95 -3.69 -21.20
C GLN A 173 -17.02 -4.88 -21.03
N LEU A 174 -16.30 -4.98 -19.91
CA LEU A 174 -15.35 -6.06 -19.68
C LEU A 174 -16.03 -7.37 -19.32
N ASP A 175 -15.49 -8.46 -19.87
CA ASP A 175 -15.86 -9.80 -19.40
C ASP A 175 -15.37 -10.02 -17.97
N LYS A 176 -16.09 -10.83 -17.20
CA LYS A 176 -15.78 -11.13 -15.79
C LYS A 176 -14.34 -11.60 -15.58
N ASN A 177 -13.77 -12.34 -16.53
CA ASN A 177 -12.40 -12.85 -16.47
C ASN A 177 -11.34 -11.74 -16.62
N GLN A 178 -11.70 -10.61 -17.25
CA GLN A 178 -10.79 -9.47 -17.47
C GLN A 178 -10.89 -8.42 -16.37
N ASN A 179 -12.00 -8.41 -15.60
CA ASN A 179 -12.27 -7.42 -14.56
C ASN A 179 -11.16 -7.37 -13.52
N HIS A 180 -10.64 -8.53 -13.10
CA HIS A 180 -9.59 -8.60 -12.08
C HIS A 180 -8.33 -7.87 -12.52
N TYR A 181 -7.85 -8.13 -13.75
CA TYR A 181 -6.67 -7.42 -14.23
C TYR A 181 -6.93 -5.92 -14.42
N TRP A 182 -7.94 -5.56 -15.20
CA TRP A 182 -8.15 -4.16 -15.57
C TRP A 182 -8.53 -3.27 -14.39
N LEU A 183 -9.36 -3.76 -13.47
CA LEU A 183 -9.89 -2.94 -12.38
C LEU A 183 -9.09 -3.05 -11.08
N TYR A 184 -8.32 -4.14 -10.90
CA TYR A 184 -7.58 -4.37 -9.66
C TYR A 184 -6.05 -4.36 -9.82
N ILE A 185 -5.50 -4.89 -10.94
CA ILE A 185 -4.06 -5.01 -11.14
C ILE A 185 -3.51 -3.86 -11.97
N SER A 186 -4.20 -3.43 -13.04
CA SER A 186 -3.67 -2.51 -14.05
C SER A 186 -3.20 -1.17 -13.48
N PRO A 187 -1.91 -0.80 -13.61
CA PRO A 187 -1.38 0.47 -13.10
C PRO A 187 -2.09 1.69 -13.69
N TRP A 188 -2.61 1.57 -14.92
CA TRP A 188 -3.35 2.64 -15.59
C TRP A 188 -4.64 2.99 -14.84
N VAL A 189 -5.44 1.99 -14.46
CA VAL A 189 -6.68 2.20 -13.71
C VAL A 189 -6.37 2.53 -12.25
N ARG A 190 -5.43 1.83 -11.63
CA ARG A 190 -5.06 2.04 -10.22
C ARG A 190 -4.42 3.41 -9.94
N PHE A 191 -3.89 4.08 -10.96
CA PHE A 191 -3.44 5.47 -10.83
C PHE A 191 -4.57 6.40 -10.35
N SER A 192 -5.83 6.06 -10.61
CA SER A 192 -6.99 6.83 -10.11
C SER A 192 -7.08 6.86 -8.58
N ASP A 193 -6.72 5.77 -7.87
CA ASP A 193 -6.65 5.75 -6.40
C ASP A 193 -5.59 6.73 -5.89
N PHE A 194 -4.43 6.71 -6.53
CA PHE A 194 -3.33 7.60 -6.20
C PHE A 194 -3.68 9.07 -6.47
N LEU A 195 -4.34 9.35 -7.59
CA LEU A 195 -4.83 10.68 -7.96
C LEU A 195 -5.89 11.18 -6.96
N LEU A 196 -6.81 10.29 -6.52
CA LEU A 196 -7.75 10.58 -5.44
C LEU A 196 -7.02 11.03 -4.17
N GLY A 197 -5.90 10.38 -3.83
CA GLY A 197 -5.06 10.78 -2.71
C GLY A 197 -4.48 12.19 -2.85
N ILE A 198 -4.04 12.59 -4.05
CA ILE A 198 -3.56 13.96 -4.32
C ILE A 198 -4.71 14.97 -4.16
N ILE A 199 -5.89 14.69 -4.73
CA ILE A 199 -7.07 15.55 -4.61
C ILE A 199 -7.53 15.66 -3.15
N LEU A 200 -7.47 14.56 -2.42
CA LEU A 200 -7.80 14.55 -1.00
C LEU A 200 -6.88 15.45 -0.17
N PHE A 201 -5.61 15.53 -0.56
CA PHE A 201 -4.67 16.47 0.04
C PHE A 201 -5.04 17.93 -0.27
N ASP A 202 -5.48 18.25 -1.49
CA ASP A 202 -5.97 19.59 -1.82
C ASP A 202 -7.18 19.98 -0.94
N LEU A 203 -8.12 19.04 -0.74
CA LEU A 203 -9.26 19.22 0.16
C LEU A 203 -8.82 19.41 1.61
N TYR A 204 -7.88 18.59 2.11
CA TYR A 204 -7.30 18.73 3.44
C TYR A 204 -6.72 20.13 3.66
N GLU A 205 -5.97 20.68 2.71
CA GLU A 205 -5.38 22.00 2.80
C GLU A 205 -6.43 23.12 2.92
N LYS A 206 -7.55 22.99 2.23
CA LYS A 206 -8.66 23.95 2.26
C LYS A 206 -9.40 23.95 3.60
N ILE A 207 -9.59 22.78 4.19
CA ILE A 207 -10.45 22.65 5.38
C ILE A 207 -9.70 22.65 6.70
N LYS A 208 -8.39 22.33 6.74
CA LYS A 208 -7.61 22.17 7.98
C LYS A 208 -7.65 23.40 8.91
N VAL A 209 -7.65 24.62 8.33
CA VAL A 209 -7.68 25.87 9.10
C VAL A 209 -9.02 26.07 9.80
N ASN A 210 -10.11 25.76 9.10
CA ASN A 210 -11.45 25.87 9.67
C ASN A 210 -11.76 24.72 10.62
N TYR A 211 -11.24 23.53 10.34
CA TYR A 211 -11.40 22.35 11.19
C TYR A 211 -10.83 22.57 12.60
N SER A 212 -9.72 23.28 12.73
CA SER A 212 -9.14 23.62 14.04
C SER A 212 -10.03 24.52 14.91
N LYS A 213 -11.01 25.21 14.32
CA LYS A 213 -11.97 26.09 14.99
C LYS A 213 -13.28 25.39 15.34
N VAL A 214 -13.50 24.17 14.85
CA VAL A 214 -14.72 23.40 15.11
C VAL A 214 -14.75 22.95 16.57
N LYS A 215 -15.84 23.25 17.27
CA LYS A 215 -16.02 22.87 18.69
C LYS A 215 -16.47 21.43 18.91
N ILE A 216 -16.79 20.69 17.83
CA ILE A 216 -17.19 19.28 17.92
C ILE A 216 -15.95 18.42 18.24
N PRO A 217 -16.03 17.53 19.24
CA PRO A 217 -14.91 16.63 19.55
C PRO A 217 -14.47 15.81 18.34
N THR A 218 -13.16 15.70 18.11
CA THR A 218 -12.59 14.91 16.99
C THR A 218 -13.04 13.45 17.01
N PHE A 219 -13.31 12.90 18.18
CA PHE A 219 -13.87 11.55 18.37
C PHE A 219 -15.16 11.31 17.55
N VAL A 220 -16.03 12.31 17.42
CA VAL A 220 -17.29 12.18 16.65
C VAL A 220 -16.99 11.95 15.17
N PHE A 221 -16.07 12.75 14.61
CA PHE A 221 -15.68 12.61 13.20
C PHE A 221 -14.94 11.27 12.94
N GLU A 222 -14.05 10.89 13.86
CA GLU A 222 -13.29 9.65 13.78
C GLU A 222 -14.21 8.42 13.85
N SER A 223 -15.14 8.43 14.81
CA SER A 223 -16.15 7.36 14.94
C SER A 223 -17.08 7.31 13.72
N GLY A 224 -17.48 8.47 13.19
CA GLY A 224 -18.26 8.56 11.97
C GLY A 224 -17.54 7.99 10.75
N ALA A 225 -16.24 8.29 10.60
CA ALA A 225 -15.43 7.73 9.51
C ALA A 225 -15.28 6.21 9.62
N ILE A 226 -15.05 5.70 10.83
CA ILE A 226 -14.98 4.25 11.09
C ILE A 226 -16.33 3.59 10.81
N LEU A 227 -17.43 4.18 11.30
CA LEU A 227 -18.78 3.67 11.07
C LEU A 227 -19.11 3.62 9.56
N LEU A 228 -18.75 4.68 8.81
CA LEU A 228 -18.93 4.69 7.36
C LEU A 228 -18.17 3.52 6.69
N PHE A 229 -16.93 3.29 7.08
CA PHE A 229 -16.15 2.15 6.57
C PHE A 229 -16.82 0.82 6.91
N VAL A 230 -17.24 0.64 8.16
CA VAL A 230 -17.93 -0.58 8.62
C VAL A 230 -19.22 -0.80 7.84
N LEU A 231 -20.02 0.25 7.58
CA LEU A 231 -21.24 0.14 6.78
C LEU A 231 -20.94 -0.33 5.35
N PHE A 232 -19.96 0.27 4.68
CA PHE A 232 -19.53 -0.20 3.36
C PHE A 232 -19.03 -1.64 3.40
N PHE A 233 -18.24 -1.99 4.42
CA PHE A 233 -17.76 -3.34 4.61
C PHE A 233 -18.89 -4.36 4.84
N VAL A 234 -19.88 -4.06 5.65
CA VAL A 234 -21.04 -4.96 5.91
C VAL A 234 -21.91 -5.15 4.66
N PHE A 235 -22.06 -4.11 3.85
CA PHE A 235 -22.92 -4.17 2.65
C PHE A 235 -22.17 -4.59 1.38
N HIS A 236 -20.88 -4.92 1.43
CA HIS A 236 -20.08 -5.26 0.25
C HIS A 236 -20.65 -6.42 -0.56
N SER A 237 -21.24 -7.43 0.09
CA SER A 237 -21.80 -8.61 -0.58
C SER A 237 -22.97 -8.31 -1.53
N LYS A 238 -23.59 -7.12 -1.41
CA LYS A 238 -24.65 -6.65 -2.31
C LYS A 238 -24.12 -5.95 -3.55
N ILE A 239 -22.81 -5.71 -3.63
CA ILE A 239 -22.16 -4.97 -4.70
C ILE A 239 -21.29 -5.93 -5.52
N ASP A 240 -21.38 -5.84 -6.84
CA ASP A 240 -20.55 -6.65 -7.72
C ASP A 240 -19.06 -6.42 -7.43
N ILE A 241 -18.26 -7.49 -7.51
CA ILE A 241 -16.85 -7.47 -7.16
C ILE A 241 -16.04 -6.48 -8.01
N SER A 242 -16.43 -6.25 -9.26
CA SER A 242 -15.77 -5.32 -10.16
C SER A 242 -15.79 -3.88 -9.65
N TYR A 243 -16.89 -3.42 -9.04
CA TYR A 243 -16.95 -2.12 -8.37
C TYR A 243 -16.16 -2.11 -7.07
N ARG A 244 -16.09 -3.24 -6.34
CA ARG A 244 -15.33 -3.37 -5.10
C ARG A 244 -13.82 -3.32 -5.33
N TYR A 245 -13.34 -3.79 -6.49
CA TYR A 245 -11.94 -3.67 -6.90
C TYR A 245 -11.47 -2.23 -7.10
N SER A 246 -12.37 -1.28 -7.36
CA SER A 246 -12.02 0.09 -7.74
C SER A 246 -12.77 1.13 -6.88
N ILE A 247 -13.95 1.56 -7.31
CA ILE A 247 -14.60 2.78 -6.83
C ILE A 247 -15.36 2.63 -5.50
N TYR A 248 -15.82 1.42 -5.16
CA TYR A 248 -16.72 1.22 -4.03
C TYR A 248 -16.14 1.71 -2.70
N TYR A 249 -14.87 1.41 -2.44
CA TYR A 249 -14.21 1.77 -1.19
C TYR A 249 -13.56 3.16 -1.18
N TRP A 250 -13.59 3.92 -2.28
CA TRP A 250 -12.97 5.24 -2.33
C TRP A 250 -13.50 6.19 -1.28
N LEU A 251 -14.83 6.28 -1.14
CA LEU A 251 -15.46 7.20 -0.19
C LEU A 251 -15.07 6.89 1.26
N PRO A 252 -15.25 5.67 1.80
CA PRO A 252 -14.91 5.38 3.19
C PRO A 252 -13.39 5.50 3.45
N MET A 253 -12.53 5.09 2.51
CA MET A 253 -11.07 5.19 2.69
C MET A 253 -10.59 6.64 2.66
N ALA A 254 -11.07 7.44 1.70
CA ALA A 254 -10.78 8.86 1.64
C ALA A 254 -11.24 9.58 2.91
N THR A 255 -12.43 9.24 3.42
CA THR A 255 -12.95 9.80 4.68
C THR A 255 -12.07 9.45 5.86
N ILE A 256 -11.63 8.19 6.01
CA ILE A 256 -10.69 7.78 7.07
C ILE A 256 -9.39 8.58 6.97
N ILE A 257 -8.75 8.62 5.79
CA ILE A 257 -7.48 9.33 5.60
C ILE A 257 -7.64 10.82 5.96
N LEU A 258 -8.70 11.47 5.47
CA LEU A 258 -8.93 12.89 5.68
C LEU A 258 -9.18 13.21 7.16
N VAL A 259 -10.08 12.47 7.80
CA VAL A 259 -10.45 12.70 9.21
C VAL A 259 -9.26 12.50 10.13
N PHE A 260 -8.49 11.40 9.98
CA PHE A 260 -7.32 11.16 10.82
C PHE A 260 -6.15 12.10 10.52
N ALA A 261 -6.04 12.63 9.28
CA ALA A 261 -5.11 13.69 8.95
C ALA A 261 -5.49 15.01 9.66
N LEU A 262 -6.77 15.37 9.66
CA LEU A 262 -7.30 16.56 10.33
C LEU A 262 -7.20 16.45 11.85
N SER A 263 -7.56 15.29 12.43
CA SER A 263 -7.45 15.06 13.88
C SER A 263 -6.01 15.17 14.39
N HIS A 264 -5.02 14.91 13.51
CA HIS A 264 -3.61 15.08 13.89
C HIS A 264 -3.20 16.53 14.12
N VAL A 265 -3.87 17.49 13.50
CA VAL A 265 -3.56 18.93 13.58
C VAL A 265 -4.18 19.59 14.82
N VAL A 266 -5.23 19.00 15.38
CA VAL A 266 -5.94 19.54 16.56
C VAL A 266 -5.16 19.26 17.84
N ASN A 267 -5.15 20.25 18.77
CA ASN A 267 -4.43 20.14 20.04
C ASN A 267 -5.03 19.06 20.97
N GLU A 268 -6.36 19.02 21.08
CA GLU A 268 -7.07 18.04 21.89
C GLU A 268 -7.37 16.77 21.07
N LYS A 269 -6.54 15.77 21.24
CA LYS A 269 -6.66 14.50 20.54
C LYS A 269 -7.65 13.56 21.23
N SER A 270 -8.51 12.92 20.43
CA SER A 270 -9.40 11.87 20.88
C SER A 270 -8.65 10.65 21.41
N ILE A 271 -9.36 9.73 22.07
CA ILE A 271 -8.82 8.45 22.51
C ILE A 271 -8.33 7.59 21.33
N ILE A 272 -9.03 7.63 20.19
CA ILE A 272 -8.68 6.87 18.97
C ILE A 272 -7.37 7.42 18.39
N THR A 273 -7.28 8.73 18.18
CA THR A 273 -6.05 9.37 17.71
C THR A 273 -4.88 9.17 18.68
N LYS A 274 -5.10 9.21 20.00
CA LYS A 274 -4.07 8.90 21.00
C LYS A 274 -3.58 7.47 20.87
N PHE A 275 -4.48 6.49 20.76
CA PHE A 275 -4.16 5.09 20.54
C PHE A 275 -3.34 4.89 19.27
N LEU A 276 -3.82 5.40 18.12
CA LEU A 276 -3.12 5.31 16.84
C LEU A 276 -1.80 6.10 16.82
N SER A 277 -1.61 7.08 17.70
CA SER A 277 -0.35 7.84 17.81
C SER A 277 0.64 7.20 18.78
N ASN A 278 0.29 6.09 19.44
CA ASN A 278 1.17 5.37 20.35
C ASN A 278 2.40 4.84 19.59
N LYS A 279 3.55 4.83 20.26
CA LYS A 279 4.83 4.40 19.66
C LYS A 279 4.81 2.98 19.08
N TYR A 280 4.07 2.06 19.70
CA TYR A 280 3.98 0.67 19.23
C TYR A 280 3.09 0.56 17.99
N MET A 281 1.97 1.30 17.95
CA MET A 281 1.10 1.36 16.78
C MET A 281 1.81 2.01 15.58
N VAL A 282 2.55 3.09 15.83
CA VAL A 282 3.36 3.75 14.80
C VAL A 282 4.45 2.80 14.28
N LEU A 283 5.14 2.07 15.15
CA LEU A 283 6.13 1.06 14.75
C LEU A 283 5.48 -0.05 13.91
N ALA A 284 4.31 -0.56 14.31
CA ALA A 284 3.56 -1.52 13.51
C ALA A 284 3.27 -0.99 12.10
N GLY A 285 2.84 0.27 11.99
CA GLY A 285 2.65 0.92 10.69
C GLY A 285 3.94 1.15 9.88
N GLU A 286 5.08 1.36 10.55
CA GLU A 286 6.38 1.44 9.87
C GLU A 286 6.81 0.09 9.26
N ILE A 287 6.61 -1.02 9.97
CA ILE A 287 6.95 -2.36 9.49
C ILE A 287 5.93 -2.94 8.50
N SER A 288 4.77 -2.29 8.32
CA SER A 288 3.68 -2.80 7.47
C SER A 288 4.08 -3.05 6.02
N PHE A 289 5.08 -2.35 5.50
CA PHE A 289 5.60 -2.56 4.15
C PHE A 289 6.36 -3.89 4.04
N CYS A 290 7.23 -4.18 5.01
CA CYS A 290 7.89 -5.49 5.09
C CYS A 290 6.87 -6.61 5.31
N PHE A 291 5.87 -6.38 6.17
CA PHE A 291 4.78 -7.32 6.42
C PHE A 291 4.01 -7.65 5.14
N TYR A 292 3.67 -6.62 4.36
CA TYR A 292 2.98 -6.77 3.09
C TYR A 292 3.77 -7.58 2.06
N LEU A 293 5.09 -7.42 2.00
CA LEU A 293 5.92 -8.18 1.04
C LEU A 293 6.30 -9.59 1.51
N LEU A 294 6.21 -9.88 2.81
CA LEU A 294 6.58 -11.19 3.37
C LEU A 294 5.40 -12.14 3.55
N HIS A 295 4.18 -11.61 3.75
CA HIS A 295 3.08 -12.45 4.24
C HIS A 295 2.73 -13.65 3.35
N VAL A 296 2.73 -13.50 2.02
CA VAL A 296 2.42 -14.62 1.11
C VAL A 296 3.53 -15.66 1.15
N LEU A 297 4.78 -15.23 1.20
CA LEU A 297 5.94 -16.11 1.34
C LEU A 297 5.86 -16.94 2.62
N GLU A 298 5.58 -16.30 3.76
CA GLU A 298 5.45 -16.99 5.05
C GLU A 298 4.26 -17.97 5.05
N ILE A 299 3.13 -17.58 4.47
CA ILE A 299 1.97 -18.47 4.29
C ILE A 299 2.39 -19.72 3.49
N GLN A 300 3.10 -19.56 2.38
CA GLN A 300 3.54 -20.67 1.54
C GLN A 300 4.53 -21.58 2.26
N VAL A 301 5.55 -21.01 2.89
CA VAL A 301 6.59 -21.75 3.63
C VAL A 301 5.99 -22.54 4.79
N LEU A 302 5.15 -21.91 5.61
CA LEU A 302 4.55 -22.58 6.77
C LEU A 302 3.51 -23.63 6.36
N ASN A 303 2.76 -23.41 5.27
CA ASN A 303 1.89 -24.45 4.70
C ASN A 303 2.70 -25.65 4.17
N TYR A 304 3.84 -25.40 3.54
CA TYR A 304 4.74 -26.48 3.10
C TYR A 304 5.27 -27.28 4.30
N ILE A 305 5.73 -26.60 5.37
CA ILE A 305 6.21 -27.24 6.61
C ILE A 305 5.08 -28.05 7.26
N LYS A 306 3.86 -27.47 7.36
CA LYS A 306 2.69 -28.19 7.91
C LYS A 306 2.42 -29.49 7.15
N LYS A 307 2.47 -29.47 5.83
CA LYS A 307 2.28 -30.66 4.98
C LYS A 307 3.41 -31.67 5.13
N MET A 308 4.65 -31.23 5.20
CA MET A 308 5.83 -32.09 5.30
C MET A 308 5.87 -32.88 6.61
N PHE A 309 5.50 -32.25 7.71
CA PHE A 309 5.53 -32.86 9.05
C PHE A 309 4.17 -33.41 9.51
N LEU A 310 3.13 -33.37 8.66
CA LEU A 310 1.79 -33.85 8.95
C LEU A 310 1.19 -33.31 10.26
N PHE A 311 1.47 -32.03 10.56
CA PHE A 311 0.93 -31.41 11.78
C PHE A 311 -0.60 -31.29 11.69
N ASP A 312 -1.28 -31.94 12.64
CA ASP A 312 -2.70 -31.71 12.88
C ASP A 312 -2.85 -30.53 13.84
N ILE A 313 -3.24 -29.38 13.31
CA ILE A 313 -3.40 -28.13 14.03
C ILE A 313 -4.66 -27.41 13.53
N ASP A 314 -5.42 -26.86 14.46
CA ASP A 314 -6.55 -26.00 14.12
C ASP A 314 -6.12 -24.86 13.17
N LEU A 315 -6.92 -24.62 12.12
CA LEU A 315 -6.55 -23.68 11.07
C LEU A 315 -6.54 -22.23 11.54
N MET A 316 -7.36 -21.84 12.51
CA MET A 316 -7.33 -20.48 13.06
C MET A 316 -6.08 -20.28 13.93
N LEU A 317 -5.73 -21.27 14.75
CA LEU A 317 -4.47 -21.25 15.51
C LEU A 317 -3.27 -21.19 14.56
N PHE A 318 -3.30 -21.97 13.47
CA PHE A 318 -2.26 -21.95 12.45
C PHE A 318 -2.16 -20.56 11.79
N SER A 319 -3.29 -19.93 11.46
CA SER A 319 -3.34 -18.56 10.92
C SER A 319 -2.70 -17.55 11.89
N LEU A 320 -2.95 -17.70 13.19
CA LEU A 320 -2.33 -16.87 14.23
C LEU A 320 -0.80 -17.08 14.29
N ILE A 321 -0.33 -18.32 14.17
CA ILE A 321 1.10 -18.63 14.12
C ILE A 321 1.74 -17.95 12.89
N ILE A 322 1.13 -18.08 11.70
CA ILE A 322 1.60 -17.43 10.50
C ILE A 322 1.69 -15.90 10.70
N PHE A 323 0.65 -15.30 11.27
CA PHE A 323 0.64 -13.87 11.57
C PHE A 323 1.80 -13.45 12.47
N ILE A 324 2.05 -14.18 13.58
CA ILE A 324 3.13 -13.87 14.53
C ILE A 324 4.51 -14.03 13.85
N VAL A 325 4.71 -15.11 13.11
CA VAL A 325 5.97 -15.35 12.37
C VAL A 325 6.21 -14.24 11.36
N THR A 326 5.19 -13.89 10.55
CA THR A 326 5.28 -12.80 9.59
C THR A 326 5.59 -11.46 10.26
N LEU A 327 4.99 -11.17 11.41
CA LEU A 327 5.24 -9.94 12.17
C LEU A 327 6.69 -9.85 12.65
N ILE A 328 7.23 -10.96 13.20
CA ILE A 328 8.63 -11.04 13.66
C ILE A 328 9.59 -10.90 12.47
N ALA A 329 9.38 -11.64 11.38
CA ALA A 329 10.19 -11.57 10.16
C ALA A 329 10.17 -10.15 9.59
N SER A 330 9.01 -9.49 9.58
CA SER A 330 8.84 -8.12 9.11
C SER A 330 9.61 -7.11 9.96
N PHE A 331 9.62 -7.27 11.27
CA PHE A 331 10.41 -6.43 12.16
C PHE A 331 11.93 -6.60 11.92
N ILE A 332 12.39 -7.84 11.73
CA ILE A 332 13.78 -8.15 11.39
C ILE A 332 14.15 -7.53 10.03
N MET A 333 13.33 -7.74 9.01
CA MET A 333 13.52 -7.17 7.66
C MET A 333 13.60 -5.63 7.70
N TYR A 334 12.67 -4.98 8.42
CA TYR A 334 12.65 -3.54 8.61
C TYR A 334 13.92 -3.02 9.27
N LYS A 335 14.33 -3.65 10.38
CA LYS A 335 15.45 -3.19 11.20
C LYS A 335 16.81 -3.38 10.51
N TYR A 336 17.00 -4.51 9.83
CA TYR A 336 18.31 -4.93 9.32
C TYR A 336 18.47 -4.75 7.80
N ILE A 337 17.39 -4.68 7.04
CA ILE A 337 17.42 -4.54 5.57
C ILE A 337 16.87 -3.16 5.15
N GLU A 338 15.60 -2.88 5.42
CA GLU A 338 14.93 -1.67 4.92
C GLU A 338 15.63 -0.39 5.41
N LYS A 339 15.70 -0.21 6.71
CA LYS A 339 16.22 1.01 7.33
C LYS A 339 17.71 1.27 7.00
N PRO A 340 18.62 0.30 7.13
CA PRO A 340 20.03 0.51 6.80
C PRO A 340 20.27 0.74 5.32
N LEU A 341 19.65 -0.06 4.43
CA LEU A 341 19.85 0.08 2.98
C LEU A 341 19.22 1.36 2.44
N ASN A 342 18.04 1.77 2.92
CA ASN A 342 17.45 3.07 2.57
C ASN A 342 18.42 4.22 2.88
N LYS A 343 19.01 4.21 4.07
CA LYS A 343 20.00 5.24 4.47
C LYS A 343 21.26 5.19 3.61
N LYS A 344 21.82 3.99 3.36
CA LYS A 344 23.02 3.80 2.54
C LYS A 344 22.80 4.24 1.09
N MET A 345 21.68 3.84 0.46
CA MET A 345 21.34 4.22 -0.91
C MET A 345 21.21 5.74 -1.05
N LYS A 346 20.50 6.40 -0.14
CA LYS A 346 20.37 7.86 -0.15
C LYS A 346 21.73 8.54 0.00
N LYS A 347 22.55 8.08 0.92
CA LYS A 347 23.89 8.62 1.11
C LYS A 347 24.73 8.47 -0.16
N PHE A 348 24.78 7.27 -0.73
CA PHE A 348 25.60 6.98 -1.91
C PHE A 348 25.16 7.74 -3.16
N LEU A 349 23.85 7.86 -3.41
CA LEU A 349 23.32 8.43 -4.65
C LEU A 349 23.08 9.95 -4.59
N LEU A 350 22.99 10.55 -3.38
CA LEU A 350 22.71 11.98 -3.20
C LEU A 350 23.92 12.79 -2.77
N GLU A 351 24.89 12.18 -2.06
CA GLU A 351 26.12 12.88 -1.73
C GLU A 351 27.00 13.00 -2.98
N PRO A 352 27.55 14.21 -3.27
CA PRO A 352 28.48 14.38 -4.38
C PRO A 352 29.71 13.46 -4.16
N SER A 353 30.11 12.73 -5.19
CA SER A 353 31.30 11.90 -5.11
C SER A 353 32.50 12.79 -4.75
N PHE A 354 33.33 12.35 -3.82
CA PHE A 354 34.52 13.05 -3.32
C PHE A 354 35.47 13.51 -4.45
N LYS A 355 35.32 13.01 -5.68
CA LYS A 355 36.10 13.38 -6.85
C LYS A 355 35.79 14.75 -7.44
N SER A 356 34.61 15.33 -7.22
CA SER A 356 34.27 16.67 -7.75
C SER A 356 34.81 17.81 -6.86
N LYS A 357 35.03 17.58 -5.57
CA LYS A 357 35.61 18.60 -4.67
C LYS A 357 37.07 18.94 -4.96
N ASN A 358 37.84 18.03 -5.55
CA ASN A 358 39.26 18.28 -5.89
C ASN A 358 39.43 19.01 -7.22
N TYR A 359 38.39 19.14 -8.06
CA TYR A 359 38.50 19.92 -9.31
C TYR A 359 38.11 21.39 -9.14
N GLU A 360 37.39 21.75 -8.08
CA GLU A 360 37.06 23.16 -7.79
C GLU A 360 38.11 23.86 -6.91
N LEU A 361 38.99 23.11 -6.27
CA LEU A 361 40.12 23.68 -5.47
C LEU A 361 41.38 23.93 -6.30
N ASN A 362 41.40 23.54 -7.59
CA ASN A 362 42.51 23.73 -8.51
C ASN A 362 42.15 24.64 -9.71
N LYS A 363 41.10 25.46 -9.59
CA LYS A 363 40.80 26.60 -10.45
C LYS A 363 40.81 27.90 -9.63
#